data_f3361b462773ac271d0a269a9b8431d7
#
_entry.id   f3361b462773ac271d0a269a9b8431d7
#
_cell.length_a   1.000
_cell.length_b   1.000
_cell.length_c   1.000
_cell.angle_alpha   90.00
_cell.angle_beta   90.00
_cell.angle_gamma   90.00
#
_symmetry.space_group_name_H-M   'P 1'
#
loop_
_entity.id
_entity.type
_entity.pdbx_description
1 polymer ?
#
loop_
_entity_poly.entity_id
_entity_poly.type
_entity_poly.pdbx_seq_one_letter_code
_entity_poly.pdbx_strand_id
1 'polypeptide(L)'
;MKKITILHLLILIHAFGFAQKPRARDIGIPFDGKTGRYNAITDVKGVEIGYSTIISGNGKNIRGKGPVRTGVTAILPRGRNNNPVFGNWYSLNGNGEMTGTTWITESGFLEGPIMITNTNSVGVVRDAVLKWFVKTGWYKEDFWYTYPVVAETYDGFLNDIYGFHVKESNAFEALDSAKSGFLKEGNVGGGTGMMCLGFKGGTGTASRVIKIKDSAYTVGVLVQSNFGGKNNFTIAGAPVGRELKDTMNYEFKAPPSYQPGDGSIIVVVATDAPLLPHQLKRIATRVSLAIGIVGGRGTNGSGDIFIAFSTANPTAFLREDFTKLDELPNDLINPLFEATVQATEEAII
;
A
#
# COMPACT_ATOMS: atom_id res chain seq x y z
N MET A 1 41.14 31.76 -14.73
CA MET A 1 41.12 30.52 -13.95
C MET A 1 39.95 30.40 -12.95
N LYS A 2 39.53 31.46 -12.24
CA LYS A 2 38.40 31.39 -11.25
C LYS A 2 37.03 31.09 -11.83
N LYS A 3 36.71 31.39 -13.08
CA LYS A 3 35.39 31.15 -13.72
C LYS A 3 35.15 29.69 -14.12
N ILE A 4 36.22 28.94 -14.42
CA ILE A 4 36.11 27.51 -14.82
C ILE A 4 35.85 26.64 -13.59
N THR A 5 36.39 27.00 -12.44
CA THR A 5 36.19 26.25 -11.18
C THR A 5 34.73 26.31 -10.68
N ILE A 6 34.07 27.46 -10.88
CA ILE A 6 32.65 27.64 -10.49
C ILE A 6 31.73 26.82 -11.39
N LEU A 7 32.02 26.69 -12.67
CA LEU A 7 31.21 25.88 -13.61
C LEU A 7 31.30 24.39 -13.31
N HIS A 8 32.46 23.88 -12.91
CA HIS A 8 32.63 22.48 -12.51
C HIS A 8 31.94 22.17 -11.18
N LEU A 9 31.88 23.11 -10.25
CA LEU A 9 31.18 22.94 -8.99
C LEU A 9 29.66 22.91 -9.18
N LEU A 10 29.12 23.72 -10.11
CA LEU A 10 27.68 23.69 -10.46
C LEU A 10 27.27 22.41 -11.17
N ILE A 11 28.12 21.79 -11.99
CA ILE A 11 27.86 20.51 -12.66
C ILE A 11 27.91 19.37 -11.63
N LEU A 12 28.77 19.42 -10.63
CA LEU A 12 28.84 18.41 -9.56
C LEU A 12 27.61 18.44 -8.62
N ILE A 13 27.01 19.61 -8.39
CA ILE A 13 25.80 19.72 -7.55
C ILE A 13 24.58 19.11 -8.24
N HIS A 14 24.53 19.06 -9.57
CA HIS A 14 23.45 18.39 -10.30
C HIS A 14 23.58 16.84 -10.37
N ALA A 15 24.76 16.29 -10.04
CA ALA A 15 24.99 14.83 -10.07
C ALA A 15 24.57 14.08 -8.79
N PHE A 16 24.16 14.78 -7.73
CA PHE A 16 23.60 14.18 -6.51
C PHE A 16 22.07 14.20 -6.46
N GLY A 17 21.39 14.35 -7.57
CA GLY A 17 20.01 13.95 -7.68
C GLY A 17 19.97 12.45 -7.40
N PHE A 18 19.37 12.01 -6.27
CA PHE A 18 19.00 10.62 -6.09
C PHE A 18 18.17 10.23 -7.31
N ALA A 19 18.76 9.49 -8.24
CA ALA A 19 18.05 8.98 -9.39
C ALA A 19 17.03 7.96 -8.87
N GLN A 20 15.83 8.43 -8.57
CA GLN A 20 14.70 7.54 -8.37
C GLN A 20 14.57 6.72 -9.66
N LYS A 21 14.46 5.42 -9.54
CA LYS A 21 14.23 4.58 -10.73
C LYS A 21 13.00 5.12 -11.47
N PRO A 22 13.05 5.21 -12.81
CA PRO A 22 11.90 5.70 -13.56
C PRO A 22 10.69 4.81 -13.30
N ARG A 23 9.55 5.43 -13.11
CA ARG A 23 8.27 4.71 -13.02
C ARG A 23 7.80 4.35 -14.42
N ALA A 24 6.88 3.42 -14.51
CA ALA A 24 6.34 2.99 -15.80
C ALA A 24 5.77 4.16 -16.63
N ARG A 25 5.11 5.14 -16.00
CA ARG A 25 4.65 6.36 -16.65
C ARG A 25 5.79 7.22 -17.21
N ASP A 26 6.91 7.32 -16.50
CA ASP A 26 8.06 8.14 -16.91
C ASP A 26 8.74 7.60 -18.18
N ILE A 27 8.61 6.30 -18.43
CA ILE A 27 9.12 5.63 -19.65
C ILE A 27 8.05 5.51 -20.76
N GLY A 28 6.90 6.18 -20.60
CA GLY A 28 5.89 6.31 -21.64
C GLY A 28 4.78 5.27 -21.65
N ILE A 29 4.64 4.46 -20.59
CA ILE A 29 3.46 3.58 -20.48
C ILE A 29 2.19 4.44 -20.32
N PRO A 30 1.18 4.26 -21.22
CA PRO A 30 0.01 5.13 -21.29
C PRO A 30 -1.05 4.78 -20.25
N PHE A 31 -0.83 5.16 -18.99
CA PHE A 31 -1.85 5.04 -17.95
C PHE A 31 -2.85 6.20 -18.03
N ASP A 32 -4.13 5.88 -17.90
CA ASP A 32 -5.21 6.84 -17.92
C ASP A 32 -5.28 7.71 -16.65
N GLY A 33 -5.96 8.84 -16.77
CA GLY A 33 -6.27 9.75 -15.69
C GLY A 33 -5.16 10.72 -15.32
N LYS A 34 -5.55 11.84 -14.70
CA LYS A 34 -4.64 12.89 -14.26
C LYS A 34 -4.10 12.56 -12.87
N THR A 35 -2.79 12.49 -12.71
CA THR A 35 -2.14 12.26 -11.43
C THR A 35 -2.15 13.50 -10.53
N GLY A 36 -2.04 13.31 -9.22
CA GLY A 36 -1.65 14.35 -8.28
C GLY A 36 -0.15 14.70 -8.42
N ARG A 37 0.31 15.60 -7.55
CA ARG A 37 1.68 16.14 -7.60
C ARG A 37 2.75 15.06 -7.45
N TYR A 38 2.53 14.09 -6.56
CA TYR A 38 3.49 13.04 -6.23
C TYR A 38 3.17 11.73 -6.95
N ASN A 39 2.00 11.65 -7.60
CA ASN A 39 1.42 10.43 -8.11
C ASN A 39 1.49 9.30 -7.07
N ALA A 40 1.04 9.58 -5.86
CA ALA A 40 1.14 8.71 -4.69
C ALA A 40 -0.09 8.85 -3.78
N ILE A 41 -0.30 7.89 -2.90
CA ILE A 41 -1.37 7.95 -1.89
C ILE A 41 -1.30 9.22 -1.02
N THR A 42 -0.11 9.78 -0.86
CA THR A 42 0.17 11.02 -0.13
C THR A 42 -0.30 12.29 -0.83
N ASP A 43 -0.82 12.21 -2.05
CA ASP A 43 -1.57 13.31 -2.67
C ASP A 43 -2.91 13.56 -1.99
N VAL A 44 -3.45 12.56 -1.28
CA VAL A 44 -4.59 12.76 -0.38
C VAL A 44 -4.11 13.47 0.87
N LYS A 45 -4.64 14.67 1.09
CA LYS A 45 -4.17 15.55 2.17
C LYS A 45 -4.28 14.89 3.55
N GLY A 46 -3.19 14.93 4.29
CA GLY A 46 -3.07 14.39 5.64
C GLY A 46 -2.53 12.96 5.69
N VAL A 47 -2.50 12.24 4.56
CA VAL A 47 -1.96 10.88 4.53
C VAL A 47 -0.43 10.91 4.60
N GLU A 48 0.13 10.12 5.52
CA GLU A 48 1.55 9.94 5.70
C GLU A 48 1.95 8.47 5.63
N ILE A 49 3.12 8.19 5.04
CA ILE A 49 3.65 6.84 4.86
C ILE A 49 5.04 6.74 5.45
N GLY A 50 5.29 5.66 6.19
CA GLY A 50 6.62 5.35 6.70
C GLY A 50 7.00 3.89 6.48
N TYR A 51 8.31 3.62 6.50
CA TYR A 51 8.87 2.32 6.21
C TYR A 51 9.95 1.93 7.21
N SER A 52 9.97 0.64 7.58
CA SER A 52 11.14 -0.05 8.09
C SER A 52 11.49 -1.16 7.12
N THR A 53 12.71 -1.15 6.58
CA THR A 53 13.17 -2.11 5.56
C THR A 53 14.33 -2.92 6.10
N ILE A 54 14.20 -4.26 6.09
CA ILE A 54 15.19 -5.18 6.63
C ILE A 54 15.78 -5.99 5.49
N ILE A 55 17.05 -5.72 5.16
CA ILE A 55 17.81 -6.41 4.12
C ILE A 55 19.14 -6.87 4.73
N SER A 56 19.35 -8.19 4.85
CA SER A 56 20.61 -8.74 5.32
C SER A 56 20.88 -10.14 4.79
N GLY A 57 22.15 -10.51 4.73
CA GLY A 57 22.58 -11.83 4.24
C GLY A 57 22.34 -12.04 2.75
N ASN A 58 22.94 -13.10 2.22
CA ASN A 58 22.82 -13.52 0.82
C ASN A 58 22.83 -15.05 0.72
N GLY A 59 22.52 -15.59 -0.47
CA GLY A 59 22.58 -17.02 -0.76
C GLY A 59 21.27 -17.75 -0.50
N LYS A 60 21.37 -19.05 -0.22
CA LYS A 60 20.22 -19.94 -0.03
C LYS A 60 19.45 -19.58 1.24
N ASN A 61 18.13 -19.60 1.17
CA ASN A 61 17.27 -19.43 2.34
C ASN A 61 17.48 -20.57 3.34
N ILE A 62 17.89 -20.24 4.56
CA ILE A 62 18.13 -21.17 5.66
C ILE A 62 17.35 -20.66 6.88
N ARG A 63 16.41 -21.46 7.36
CA ARG A 63 15.53 -21.13 8.48
C ARG A 63 16.33 -20.62 9.70
N GLY A 64 15.95 -19.44 10.21
CA GLY A 64 16.56 -18.77 11.34
C GLY A 64 17.91 -18.09 11.06
N LYS A 65 18.42 -18.15 9.82
CA LYS A 65 19.71 -17.57 9.43
C LYS A 65 19.62 -16.53 8.31
N GLY A 66 18.56 -16.56 7.52
CA GLY A 66 18.37 -15.66 6.38
C GLY A 66 18.59 -16.33 5.02
N PRO A 67 18.65 -15.57 3.91
CA PRO A 67 18.68 -14.10 3.86
C PRO A 67 17.39 -13.46 4.34
N VAL A 68 17.47 -12.21 4.80
CA VAL A 68 16.35 -11.42 5.25
C VAL A 68 15.97 -10.40 4.18
N ARG A 69 14.72 -10.41 3.76
CA ARG A 69 14.12 -9.49 2.77
C ARG A 69 12.67 -9.21 3.18
N THR A 70 12.49 -8.36 4.18
CA THR A 70 11.18 -8.08 4.79
C THR A 70 11.12 -6.65 5.32
N GLY A 71 10.05 -6.32 6.02
CA GLY A 71 9.89 -5.01 6.64
C GLY A 71 8.46 -4.71 7.07
N VAL A 72 8.24 -3.44 7.37
CA VAL A 72 6.95 -2.90 7.80
C VAL A 72 6.67 -1.60 7.05
N THR A 73 5.45 -1.46 6.54
CA THR A 73 4.91 -0.21 5.99
C THR A 73 3.84 0.31 6.92
N ALA A 74 3.90 1.59 7.27
CA ALA A 74 2.89 2.28 8.07
C ALA A 74 2.17 3.31 7.20
N ILE A 75 0.83 3.33 7.26
CA ILE A 75 -0.04 4.31 6.62
C ILE A 75 -0.83 5.02 7.71
N LEU A 76 -0.63 6.32 7.87
CA LEU A 76 -1.34 7.15 8.83
C LEU A 76 -2.38 8.00 8.07
N PRO A 77 -3.69 7.73 8.25
CA PRO A 77 -4.75 8.40 7.47
C PRO A 77 -4.82 9.91 7.67
N ARG A 78 -4.42 10.41 8.84
CA ARG A 78 -4.38 11.82 9.20
C ARG A 78 -3.05 12.24 9.81
N GLY A 79 -1.95 11.62 9.39
CA GLY A 79 -0.63 11.86 9.97
C GLY A 79 -0.63 11.62 11.48
N ARG A 80 -0.16 12.58 12.24
CA ARG A 80 -0.09 12.50 13.72
C ARG A 80 -1.40 12.86 14.44
N ASN A 81 -2.48 13.07 13.69
CA ASN A 81 -3.79 13.32 14.27
C ASN A 81 -4.50 11.98 14.52
N ASN A 82 -4.96 11.77 15.75
CA ASN A 82 -5.64 10.54 16.19
C ASN A 82 -7.14 10.48 15.87
N ASN A 83 -7.70 11.49 15.19
CA ASN A 83 -9.10 11.45 14.79
C ASN A 83 -9.34 10.31 13.78
N PRO A 84 -10.28 9.41 14.06
CA PRO A 84 -10.67 8.36 13.14
C PRO A 84 -11.18 8.91 11.80
N VAL A 85 -11.12 8.05 10.80
CA VAL A 85 -11.67 8.32 9.47
C VAL A 85 -12.75 7.29 9.14
N PHE A 86 -13.74 7.65 8.32
CA PHE A 86 -14.61 6.63 7.76
C PHE A 86 -13.80 5.65 6.92
N GLY A 87 -14.06 4.37 7.12
CA GLY A 87 -13.38 3.29 6.43
C GLY A 87 -14.29 2.10 6.16
N ASN A 88 -13.91 1.30 5.20
CA ASN A 88 -14.47 -0.03 4.98
C ASN A 88 -13.49 -0.89 4.18
N TRP A 89 -13.71 -2.17 4.14
CA TRP A 89 -12.83 -3.14 3.53
C TRP A 89 -13.57 -4.14 2.66
N TYR A 90 -12.83 -4.86 1.82
CA TYR A 90 -13.34 -5.92 0.96
C TYR A 90 -12.28 -7.01 0.78
N SER A 91 -12.69 -8.28 0.89
CA SER A 91 -11.87 -9.43 0.55
C SER A 91 -12.36 -9.99 -0.78
N LEU A 92 -11.51 -9.94 -1.80
CA LEU A 92 -11.75 -10.67 -3.05
C LEU A 92 -11.48 -12.15 -2.82
N ASN A 93 -10.43 -12.45 -2.06
CA ASN A 93 -10.00 -13.79 -1.73
C ASN A 93 -9.37 -13.81 -0.33
N GLY A 94 -9.71 -14.78 0.49
CA GLY A 94 -9.52 -14.76 1.93
C GLY A 94 -8.33 -15.57 2.46
N ASN A 95 -7.41 -16.07 1.61
CA ASN A 95 -6.20 -16.73 2.09
C ASN A 95 -5.14 -15.71 2.54
N GLY A 96 -5.49 -14.87 3.51
CA GLY A 96 -4.67 -13.80 4.05
C GLY A 96 -5.28 -13.20 5.30
N GLU A 97 -4.60 -12.25 5.92
CA GLU A 97 -5.04 -11.63 7.17
C GLU A 97 -5.02 -10.10 7.08
N MET A 98 -6.07 -9.50 7.63
CA MET A 98 -6.17 -8.08 7.98
C MET A 98 -6.90 -7.96 9.31
N THR A 99 -6.19 -7.59 10.36
CA THR A 99 -6.77 -7.43 11.70
C THR A 99 -7.66 -6.19 11.79
N GLY A 100 -8.52 -6.11 12.81
CA GLY A 100 -9.36 -4.92 13.07
C GLY A 100 -10.58 -4.76 12.16
N THR A 101 -10.73 -5.60 11.14
CA THR A 101 -11.79 -5.51 10.12
C THR A 101 -13.20 -5.68 10.69
N THR A 102 -13.36 -6.49 11.75
CA THR A 102 -14.65 -6.68 12.42
C THR A 102 -15.18 -5.35 12.97
N TRP A 103 -14.31 -4.58 13.65
CA TRP A 103 -14.69 -3.29 14.21
C TRP A 103 -14.95 -2.24 13.11
N ILE A 104 -14.16 -2.22 12.05
CA ILE A 104 -14.41 -1.34 10.89
C ILE A 104 -15.79 -1.64 10.28
N THR A 105 -16.17 -2.92 10.17
CA THR A 105 -17.50 -3.31 9.66
C THR A 105 -18.63 -2.81 10.56
N GLU A 106 -18.46 -2.93 11.87
CA GLU A 106 -19.47 -2.57 12.87
C GLU A 106 -19.59 -1.05 13.02
N SER A 107 -18.46 -0.35 13.20
CA SER A 107 -18.44 1.09 13.50
C SER A 107 -18.46 1.99 12.28
N GLY A 108 -17.96 1.51 11.14
CA GLY A 108 -17.69 2.33 9.96
C GLY A 108 -16.42 3.19 10.07
N PHE A 109 -15.64 3.05 11.16
CA PHE A 109 -14.45 3.84 11.42
C PHE A 109 -13.16 3.02 11.38
N LEU A 110 -12.13 3.63 10.81
CA LEU A 110 -10.73 3.23 10.94
C LEU A 110 -10.08 4.10 12.00
N GLU A 111 -9.65 3.48 13.10
CA GLU A 111 -9.06 4.13 14.25
C GLU A 111 -7.54 3.87 14.29
N GLY A 112 -6.75 4.85 13.87
CA GLY A 112 -5.29 4.76 13.87
C GLY A 112 -4.67 4.33 12.55
N PRO A 113 -3.38 3.90 12.55
CA PRO A 113 -2.65 3.53 11.37
C PRO A 113 -3.08 2.17 10.80
N ILE A 114 -2.86 2.02 9.48
CA ILE A 114 -2.84 0.72 8.80
C ILE A 114 -1.38 0.30 8.68
N MET A 115 -1.07 -0.92 9.13
CA MET A 115 0.27 -1.50 8.99
C MET A 115 0.23 -2.64 7.97
N ILE A 116 1.31 -2.78 7.18
CA ILE A 116 1.46 -3.92 6.27
C ILE A 116 2.85 -4.54 6.47
N THR A 117 2.89 -5.87 6.61
CA THR A 117 4.12 -6.62 6.87
C THR A 117 4.08 -7.99 6.18
N ASN A 118 4.86 -8.97 6.66
CA ASN A 118 4.75 -10.35 6.20
C ASN A 118 3.80 -11.19 7.07
N THR A 119 3.38 -12.33 6.55
CA THR A 119 2.39 -13.24 7.16
C THR A 119 2.71 -13.60 8.61
N ASN A 120 3.95 -13.93 8.93
CA ASN A 120 4.32 -14.39 10.28
C ASN A 120 4.55 -13.23 11.27
N SER A 121 4.50 -11.98 10.81
CA SER A 121 4.82 -10.80 11.63
C SER A 121 3.60 -9.97 12.03
N VAL A 122 2.39 -10.36 11.62
CA VAL A 122 1.14 -9.65 11.96
C VAL A 122 1.01 -9.46 13.48
N GLY A 123 1.24 -10.51 14.25
CA GLY A 123 1.09 -10.46 15.72
C GLY A 123 2.04 -9.47 16.39
N VAL A 124 3.34 -9.48 16.07
CA VAL A 124 4.33 -8.57 16.66
C VAL A 124 4.08 -7.12 16.24
N VAL A 125 3.67 -6.87 14.98
CA VAL A 125 3.35 -5.52 14.50
C VAL A 125 2.08 -4.99 15.16
N ARG A 126 1.05 -5.83 15.33
CA ARG A 126 -0.19 -5.44 16.04
C ARG A 126 0.07 -5.05 17.50
N ASP A 127 0.83 -5.87 18.22
CA ASP A 127 1.23 -5.57 19.59
C ASP A 127 2.07 -4.29 19.68
N ALA A 128 2.99 -4.10 18.72
CA ALA A 128 3.80 -2.89 18.64
C ALA A 128 2.97 -1.61 18.43
N VAL A 129 1.91 -1.64 17.62
CA VAL A 129 1.03 -0.47 17.45
C VAL A 129 0.39 -0.05 18.78
N LEU A 130 -0.10 -1.02 19.57
CA LEU A 130 -0.67 -0.72 20.89
C LEU A 130 0.37 -0.08 21.83
N LYS A 131 1.57 -0.61 21.88
CA LYS A 131 2.68 -0.06 22.66
C LYS A 131 3.10 1.32 22.18
N TRP A 132 3.09 1.54 20.86
CA TRP A 132 3.38 2.85 20.28
C TRP A 132 2.33 3.89 20.66
N PHE A 133 1.04 3.53 20.71
CA PHE A 133 -0.02 4.41 21.20
C PHE A 133 0.20 4.83 22.65
N VAL A 134 0.57 3.89 23.51
CA VAL A 134 0.91 4.19 24.91
C VAL A 134 2.13 5.09 25.00
N LYS A 135 3.20 4.74 24.29
CA LYS A 135 4.47 5.50 24.29
C LYS A 135 4.31 6.94 23.82
N THR A 136 3.48 7.17 22.82
CA THR A 136 3.30 8.50 22.21
C THR A 136 2.18 9.33 22.83
N GLY A 137 1.37 8.74 23.75
CA GLY A 137 0.17 9.39 24.25
C GLY A 137 -0.86 9.64 23.15
N TRP A 138 -0.96 8.72 22.18
CA TRP A 138 -1.90 8.81 21.05
C TRP A 138 -3.34 9.02 21.52
N TYR A 139 -3.72 8.32 22.58
CA TYR A 139 -4.96 8.53 23.30
C TYR A 139 -4.65 9.11 24.69
N LYS A 140 -5.40 10.13 25.10
CA LYS A 140 -5.19 10.87 26.35
C LYS A 140 -5.97 10.32 27.54
N GLU A 141 -6.89 9.39 27.29
CA GLU A 141 -7.78 8.84 28.31
C GLU A 141 -7.13 7.63 28.99
N ASP A 142 -7.38 7.48 30.30
CA ASP A 142 -6.83 6.36 31.10
C ASP A 142 -7.41 5.00 30.68
N PHE A 143 -8.61 4.98 30.12
CA PHE A 143 -9.28 3.79 29.64
C PHE A 143 -9.74 3.95 28.19
N TRP A 144 -9.13 3.19 27.29
CA TRP A 144 -9.50 3.10 25.88
C TRP A 144 -9.14 1.73 25.32
N TYR A 145 -9.77 1.38 24.24
CA TYR A 145 -9.43 0.20 23.46
C TYR A 145 -9.36 0.56 22.00
N THR A 146 -8.58 -0.20 21.25
CA THR A 146 -8.51 -0.10 19.79
C THR A 146 -8.15 -1.44 19.19
N TYR A 147 -8.49 -1.60 17.93
CA TYR A 147 -8.21 -2.80 17.15
C TYR A 147 -7.30 -2.42 15.98
N PRO A 148 -5.95 -2.42 16.17
CA PRO A 148 -5.02 -2.03 15.13
C PRO A 148 -5.24 -2.84 13.85
N VAL A 149 -5.16 -2.15 12.70
CA VAL A 149 -5.25 -2.77 11.38
C VAL A 149 -3.86 -3.16 10.93
N VAL A 150 -3.59 -4.46 10.83
CA VAL A 150 -2.35 -5.01 10.31
C VAL A 150 -2.69 -6.03 9.25
N ALA A 151 -2.19 -5.81 8.04
CA ALA A 151 -2.36 -6.68 6.89
C ALA A 151 -1.02 -7.31 6.48
N GLU A 152 -1.08 -8.34 5.64
CA GLU A 152 0.12 -9.07 5.29
C GLU A 152 0.12 -9.60 3.86
N THR A 153 1.33 -9.92 3.36
CA THR A 153 1.56 -10.77 2.21
C THR A 153 2.76 -11.68 2.46
N TYR A 154 2.76 -12.87 1.86
CA TYR A 154 3.78 -13.90 2.10
C TYR A 154 5.11 -13.58 1.38
N ASP A 155 6.20 -13.37 2.13
CA ASP A 155 7.54 -13.08 1.59
C ASP A 155 8.51 -14.27 1.62
N GLY A 156 8.06 -15.44 2.06
CA GLY A 156 8.91 -16.60 2.35
C GLY A 156 9.67 -17.19 1.16
N PHE A 157 9.48 -16.70 -0.07
CA PHE A 157 10.30 -17.08 -1.21
C PHE A 157 11.67 -16.41 -1.20
N LEU A 158 11.71 -15.14 -0.82
CA LEU A 158 12.93 -14.31 -0.81
C LEU A 158 13.44 -14.01 0.60
N ASN A 159 12.61 -14.26 1.61
CA ASN A 159 12.86 -13.99 3.01
C ASN A 159 12.85 -15.28 3.83
N ASP A 160 13.73 -15.39 4.82
CA ASP A 160 13.62 -16.37 5.90
C ASP A 160 12.46 -15.98 6.83
N ILE A 161 11.23 -16.25 6.42
CA ILE A 161 10.02 -15.87 7.13
C ILE A 161 9.90 -16.53 8.53
N TYR A 162 10.48 -17.73 8.68
CA TYR A 162 10.48 -18.46 9.95
C TYR A 162 11.59 -18.01 10.91
N GLY A 163 12.45 -17.07 10.51
CA GLY A 163 13.42 -16.42 11.38
C GLY A 163 12.81 -15.31 12.23
N PHE A 164 11.55 -14.91 11.99
CA PHE A 164 10.83 -13.87 12.72
C PHE A 164 11.65 -12.58 12.87
N HIS A 165 12.21 -12.10 11.76
CA HIS A 165 13.16 -10.99 11.74
C HIS A 165 12.52 -9.62 11.99
N VAL A 166 11.22 -9.46 11.75
CA VAL A 166 10.47 -8.24 12.11
C VAL A 166 10.31 -8.18 13.63
N LYS A 167 10.69 -7.05 14.22
CA LYS A 167 10.60 -6.76 15.65
C LYS A 167 9.73 -5.55 15.92
N GLU A 168 9.34 -5.33 17.17
CA GLU A 168 8.61 -4.15 17.62
C GLU A 168 9.27 -2.85 17.16
N SER A 169 10.60 -2.76 17.24
CA SER A 169 11.37 -1.59 16.78
C SER A 169 11.17 -1.27 15.31
N ASN A 170 10.92 -2.26 14.44
CA ASN A 170 10.64 -2.02 13.03
C ASN A 170 9.26 -1.40 12.82
N ALA A 171 8.26 -1.80 13.60
CA ALA A 171 6.96 -1.14 13.56
C ALA A 171 7.05 0.31 14.05
N PHE A 172 7.81 0.57 15.12
CA PHE A 172 8.06 1.92 15.62
C PHE A 172 8.80 2.78 14.58
N GLU A 173 9.84 2.25 13.95
CA GLU A 173 10.58 2.96 12.90
C GLU A 173 9.66 3.33 11.73
N ALA A 174 8.80 2.41 11.27
CA ALA A 174 7.85 2.69 10.21
C ALA A 174 6.85 3.79 10.63
N LEU A 175 6.29 3.72 11.84
CA LEU A 175 5.37 4.73 12.37
C LEU A 175 6.06 6.09 12.55
N ASP A 176 7.26 6.10 13.13
CA ASP A 176 7.99 7.33 13.46
C ASP A 176 8.56 8.02 12.21
N SER A 177 8.88 7.28 11.14
CA SER A 177 9.36 7.81 9.87
C SER A 177 8.27 8.29 8.91
N ALA A 178 6.99 8.12 9.27
CA ALA A 178 5.88 8.48 8.40
C ALA A 178 5.86 9.96 8.05
N LYS A 179 5.69 10.24 6.76
CA LYS A 179 5.64 11.59 6.20
C LYS A 179 4.84 11.63 4.89
N SER A 180 4.37 12.82 4.53
CA SER A 180 3.78 13.11 3.23
C SER A 180 4.86 13.37 2.16
N GLY A 181 4.47 13.44 0.89
CA GLY A 181 5.35 13.76 -0.24
C GLY A 181 5.68 12.54 -1.10
N PHE A 182 6.82 12.61 -1.81
CA PHE A 182 7.30 11.50 -2.63
C PHE A 182 7.60 10.26 -1.80
N LEU A 183 7.15 9.11 -2.27
CA LEU A 183 7.36 7.82 -1.64
C LEU A 183 8.44 7.00 -2.36
N LYS A 184 9.16 6.18 -1.61
CA LYS A 184 9.97 5.11 -2.17
C LYS A 184 9.07 3.96 -2.57
N GLU A 185 9.38 3.31 -3.70
CA GLU A 185 8.64 2.16 -4.23
C GLU A 185 9.56 0.96 -4.45
N GLY A 186 8.97 -0.20 -4.71
CA GLY A 186 9.68 -1.46 -4.92
C GLY A 186 10.05 -2.16 -3.61
N ASN A 187 11.35 -2.39 -3.40
CA ASN A 187 11.86 -3.18 -2.27
C ASN A 187 11.96 -2.36 -0.98
N VAL A 188 10.84 -1.85 -0.50
CA VAL A 188 10.77 -1.02 0.72
C VAL A 188 9.65 -1.48 1.63
N GLY A 189 9.85 -1.29 2.94
CA GLY A 189 8.88 -1.68 3.94
C GLY A 189 8.48 -3.15 3.82
N GLY A 190 7.21 -3.44 4.04
CA GLY A 190 6.64 -4.77 3.89
C GLY A 190 6.79 -5.34 2.47
N GLY A 191 6.90 -4.50 1.43
CA GLY A 191 7.08 -4.93 0.04
C GLY A 191 8.46 -5.50 -0.31
N THR A 192 9.40 -5.53 0.62
CA THR A 192 10.81 -5.87 0.37
C THR A 192 11.02 -7.29 -0.19
N GLY A 193 10.30 -8.29 0.32
CA GLY A 193 10.47 -9.71 -0.09
C GLY A 193 9.42 -10.23 -1.09
N MET A 194 8.65 -9.35 -1.74
CA MET A 194 7.50 -9.73 -2.55
C MET A 194 7.85 -10.12 -3.98
N MET A 195 7.02 -10.98 -4.57
CA MET A 195 7.06 -11.39 -5.97
C MET A 195 5.69 -11.15 -6.61
N CYS A 196 5.64 -10.48 -7.75
CA CYS A 196 4.38 -10.13 -8.41
C CYS A 196 4.43 -10.47 -9.90
N LEU A 197 3.41 -11.18 -10.40
CA LEU A 197 3.26 -11.51 -11.82
C LEU A 197 4.51 -12.16 -12.44
N GLY A 198 5.26 -12.93 -11.66
CA GLY A 198 6.50 -13.61 -12.07
C GLY A 198 7.75 -12.72 -12.05
N PHE A 199 7.65 -11.51 -11.52
CA PHE A 199 8.76 -10.57 -11.35
C PHE A 199 8.97 -10.23 -9.87
N LYS A 200 9.98 -9.39 -9.59
CA LYS A 200 10.16 -8.83 -8.25
C LYS A 200 9.00 -7.87 -7.96
N GLY A 201 8.17 -8.24 -7.00
CA GLY A 201 7.09 -7.40 -6.49
C GLY A 201 7.57 -6.35 -5.50
N GLY A 202 6.64 -5.70 -4.82
CA GLY A 202 7.00 -4.68 -3.82
C GLY A 202 5.86 -3.78 -3.40
N THR A 203 6.26 -2.64 -2.85
CA THR A 203 5.36 -1.52 -2.54
C THR A 203 5.25 -0.62 -3.76
N GLY A 204 4.03 -0.28 -4.16
CA GLY A 204 3.76 0.68 -5.23
C GLY A 204 2.69 1.68 -4.83
N THR A 205 2.63 2.81 -5.54
CA THR A 205 1.65 3.86 -5.24
C THR A 205 1.30 4.66 -6.47
N ALA A 206 0.07 5.17 -6.53
CA ALA A 206 -0.35 6.12 -7.56
C ALA A 206 -1.53 6.96 -7.06
N SER A 207 -1.85 8.03 -7.78
CA SER A 207 -3.03 8.86 -7.49
C SER A 207 -3.75 9.31 -8.74
N ARG A 208 -5.02 9.71 -8.56
CA ARG A 208 -5.83 10.38 -9.58
C ARG A 208 -6.55 11.57 -8.99
N VAL A 209 -6.48 12.68 -9.70
CA VAL A 209 -7.24 13.89 -9.40
C VAL A 209 -8.41 13.97 -10.37
N ILE A 210 -9.61 14.00 -9.83
CA ILE A 210 -10.87 13.99 -10.57
C ILE A 210 -11.70 15.22 -10.24
N LYS A 211 -12.47 15.69 -11.21
CA LYS A 211 -13.41 16.79 -11.02
C LYS A 211 -14.83 16.24 -10.99
N ILE A 212 -15.58 16.55 -9.95
CA ILE A 212 -17.00 16.24 -9.81
C ILE A 212 -17.72 17.55 -9.58
N LYS A 213 -18.50 18.02 -10.57
CA LYS A 213 -19.06 19.37 -10.61
C LYS A 213 -17.95 20.41 -10.42
N ASP A 214 -18.06 21.27 -9.42
CA ASP A 214 -17.11 22.35 -9.15
C ASP A 214 -16.00 21.97 -8.16
N SER A 215 -16.05 20.77 -7.62
CA SER A 215 -15.07 20.26 -6.65
C SER A 215 -14.06 19.31 -7.30
N ALA A 216 -12.82 19.39 -6.85
CA ALA A 216 -11.76 18.42 -7.21
C ALA A 216 -11.49 17.50 -6.02
N TYR A 217 -11.41 16.20 -6.31
CA TYR A 217 -11.11 15.17 -5.32
C TYR A 217 -9.91 14.33 -5.76
N THR A 218 -9.21 13.79 -4.80
CA THR A 218 -8.07 12.91 -5.00
C THR A 218 -8.40 11.50 -4.56
N VAL A 219 -8.06 10.52 -5.39
CA VAL A 219 -7.98 9.12 -5.02
C VAL A 219 -6.50 8.73 -5.03
N GLY A 220 -5.99 8.27 -3.91
CA GLY A 220 -4.62 7.78 -3.76
C GLY A 220 -4.61 6.30 -3.39
N VAL A 221 -3.69 5.55 -3.97
CA VAL A 221 -3.56 4.10 -3.77
C VAL A 221 -2.15 3.75 -3.33
N LEU A 222 -2.03 2.82 -2.37
CA LEU A 222 -0.79 2.14 -2.02
C LEU A 222 -1.05 0.64 -2.08
N VAL A 223 -0.14 -0.10 -2.72
CA VAL A 223 -0.21 -1.55 -2.83
C VAL A 223 1.03 -2.21 -2.20
N GLN A 224 0.84 -3.40 -1.64
CA GLN A 224 1.90 -4.36 -1.40
C GLN A 224 1.59 -5.59 -2.27
N SER A 225 2.31 -5.72 -3.40
CA SER A 225 2.01 -6.65 -4.48
C SER A 225 2.85 -7.92 -4.39
N ASN A 226 2.18 -9.07 -4.21
CA ASN A 226 2.78 -10.40 -4.12
C ASN A 226 1.88 -11.46 -4.75
N PHE A 227 1.36 -11.24 -5.94
CA PHE A 227 0.35 -12.10 -6.55
C PHE A 227 0.62 -12.38 -8.03
N GLY A 228 -0.12 -13.34 -8.56
CA GLY A 228 -0.27 -13.59 -9.99
C GLY A 228 0.90 -14.33 -10.64
N GLY A 229 0.64 -14.85 -11.81
CA GLY A 229 1.61 -15.59 -12.62
C GLY A 229 2.00 -14.85 -13.90
N LYS A 230 3.24 -14.99 -14.33
CA LYS A 230 3.86 -14.31 -15.50
C LYS A 230 3.01 -14.41 -16.78
N ASN A 231 2.45 -15.57 -17.07
CA ASN A 231 1.73 -15.80 -18.33
C ASN A 231 0.48 -14.91 -18.53
N ASN A 232 -0.10 -14.43 -17.42
CA ASN A 232 -1.30 -13.59 -17.43
C ASN A 232 -0.99 -12.10 -17.37
N PHE A 233 0.29 -11.74 -17.17
CA PHE A 233 0.71 -10.36 -16.97
C PHE A 233 0.42 -9.47 -18.18
N THR A 234 -0.31 -8.38 -17.95
CA THR A 234 -0.61 -7.35 -18.94
C THR A 234 -0.23 -5.97 -18.40
N ILE A 235 0.23 -5.09 -19.28
CA ILE A 235 0.53 -3.69 -18.99
C ILE A 235 -0.22 -2.85 -20.02
N ALA A 236 -1.11 -1.97 -19.56
CA ALA A 236 -1.95 -1.12 -20.43
C ALA A 236 -2.61 -1.94 -21.57
N GLY A 237 -3.11 -3.14 -21.25
CA GLY A 237 -3.75 -4.06 -22.19
C GLY A 237 -2.81 -4.92 -23.05
N ALA A 238 -1.50 -4.65 -23.06
CA ALA A 238 -0.53 -5.46 -23.81
C ALA A 238 -0.18 -6.76 -23.04
N PRO A 239 -0.15 -7.95 -23.68
CA PRO A 239 0.08 -9.24 -23.02
C PRO A 239 1.59 -9.50 -22.77
N VAL A 240 2.24 -8.60 -22.02
CA VAL A 240 3.69 -8.56 -21.80
C VAL A 240 4.24 -9.87 -21.25
N GLY A 241 3.49 -10.52 -20.36
CA GLY A 241 3.93 -11.78 -19.76
C GLY A 241 4.14 -12.91 -20.76
N ARG A 242 3.39 -12.93 -21.83
CA ARG A 242 3.54 -13.91 -22.94
C ARG A 242 4.71 -13.56 -23.85
N GLU A 243 4.90 -12.27 -24.13
CA GLU A 243 6.00 -11.75 -24.96
C GLU A 243 7.37 -11.97 -24.31
N LEU A 244 7.47 -11.82 -22.99
CA LEU A 244 8.71 -11.99 -22.23
C LEU A 244 8.99 -13.43 -21.79
N LYS A 245 8.20 -14.41 -22.24
CA LYS A 245 8.28 -15.79 -21.75
C LYS A 245 9.67 -16.40 -21.88
N ASP A 246 10.33 -16.19 -23.01
CA ASP A 246 11.59 -16.86 -23.36
C ASP A 246 12.84 -16.01 -23.10
N THR A 247 12.68 -14.75 -22.68
CA THR A 247 13.81 -13.82 -22.50
C THR A 247 14.39 -13.83 -21.09
N MET A 248 13.69 -14.40 -20.10
CA MET A 248 14.13 -14.42 -18.72
C MET A 248 14.33 -15.85 -18.22
N ASN A 249 15.57 -16.31 -18.23
CA ASN A 249 16.02 -17.62 -17.76
C ASN A 249 16.01 -17.73 -16.21
N TYR A 250 15.06 -17.12 -15.53
CA TYR A 250 14.93 -17.27 -14.09
C TYR A 250 14.00 -18.46 -13.79
N GLU A 251 14.60 -19.61 -13.49
CA GLU A 251 13.86 -20.75 -12.93
C GLU A 251 13.52 -20.48 -11.47
N PHE A 252 12.33 -19.98 -11.23
CA PHE A 252 11.77 -20.00 -9.90
C PHE A 252 11.39 -21.44 -9.53
N LYS A 253 12.18 -22.05 -8.65
CA LYS A 253 11.87 -23.36 -8.07
C LYS A 253 10.88 -23.17 -6.93
N ALA A 254 9.60 -23.12 -7.27
CA ALA A 254 8.54 -23.09 -6.29
C ALA A 254 8.55 -24.37 -5.42
N PRO A 255 8.17 -24.27 -4.14
CA PRO A 255 7.87 -25.47 -3.35
C PRO A 255 6.79 -26.31 -4.03
N PRO A 256 6.77 -27.64 -3.82
CA PRO A 256 5.75 -28.52 -4.43
C PRO A 256 4.30 -28.13 -4.12
N SER A 257 4.08 -27.43 -3.00
CA SER A 257 2.77 -26.93 -2.58
C SER A 257 2.33 -25.64 -3.28
N TYR A 258 3.23 -24.94 -3.97
CA TYR A 258 2.92 -23.69 -4.66
C TYR A 258 2.15 -23.99 -5.95
N GLN A 259 1.03 -23.31 -6.13
CA GLN A 259 0.26 -23.35 -7.38
C GLN A 259 0.51 -22.05 -8.15
N PRO A 260 0.63 -22.09 -9.49
CA PRO A 260 0.75 -20.89 -10.30
C PRO A 260 -0.42 -19.93 -10.04
N GLY A 261 -0.10 -18.74 -9.57
CA GLY A 261 -1.10 -17.74 -9.21
C GLY A 261 -1.36 -17.59 -7.71
N ASP A 262 -0.80 -18.48 -6.87
CA ASP A 262 -0.79 -18.27 -5.42
C ASP A 262 -0.06 -16.97 -5.08
N GLY A 263 -0.50 -16.34 -4.00
CA GLY A 263 0.09 -15.09 -3.54
C GLY A 263 -0.84 -14.30 -2.66
N SER A 264 -0.70 -13.00 -2.71
CA SER A 264 -1.55 -12.07 -1.97
C SER A 264 -1.30 -10.62 -2.44
N ILE A 265 -2.28 -9.77 -2.26
CA ILE A 265 -2.10 -8.33 -2.44
C ILE A 265 -2.90 -7.56 -1.41
N ILE A 266 -2.24 -6.61 -0.76
CA ILE A 266 -2.91 -5.63 0.08
C ILE A 266 -2.98 -4.32 -0.68
N VAL A 267 -4.19 -3.74 -0.75
CA VAL A 267 -4.41 -2.43 -1.36
C VAL A 267 -5.10 -1.50 -0.37
N VAL A 268 -4.49 -0.34 -0.19
CA VAL A 268 -5.05 0.76 0.60
C VAL A 268 -5.44 1.88 -0.33
N VAL A 269 -6.72 2.26 -0.29
CA VAL A 269 -7.27 3.38 -1.07
C VAL A 269 -7.64 4.51 -0.14
N ALA A 270 -7.07 5.68 -0.35
CA ALA A 270 -7.42 6.91 0.35
C ALA A 270 -8.16 7.88 -0.57
N THR A 271 -9.06 8.67 -0.04
CA THR A 271 -9.68 9.78 -0.77
C THR A 271 -10.03 10.93 0.17
N ASP A 272 -10.09 12.14 -0.36
CA ASP A 272 -10.65 13.31 0.30
C ASP A 272 -12.11 13.61 -0.12
N ALA A 273 -12.69 12.75 -0.95
CA ALA A 273 -14.12 12.83 -1.27
C ALA A 273 -14.97 12.43 -0.04
N PRO A 274 -16.09 13.11 0.22
CA PRO A 274 -16.95 12.84 1.37
C PRO A 274 -17.78 11.57 1.13
N LEU A 275 -17.15 10.43 1.39
CA LEU A 275 -17.74 9.10 1.25
C LEU A 275 -18.07 8.50 2.62
N LEU A 276 -19.26 7.92 2.72
CA LEU A 276 -19.70 7.14 3.88
C LEU A 276 -19.15 5.70 3.82
N PRO A 277 -19.15 4.94 4.95
CA PRO A 277 -18.55 3.60 5.00
C PRO A 277 -19.05 2.63 3.94
N HIS A 278 -20.36 2.62 3.62
CA HIS A 278 -20.90 1.74 2.58
C HIS A 278 -20.40 2.11 1.17
N GLN A 279 -20.14 3.41 0.91
CA GLN A 279 -19.55 3.88 -0.35
C GLN A 279 -18.07 3.52 -0.44
N LEU A 280 -17.33 3.59 0.69
CA LEU A 280 -15.93 3.16 0.78
C LEU A 280 -15.79 1.65 0.53
N LYS A 281 -16.74 0.82 0.97
CA LYS A 281 -16.79 -0.60 0.60
C LYS A 281 -16.88 -0.77 -0.92
N ARG A 282 -17.70 0.04 -1.59
CA ARG A 282 -17.83 0.03 -3.05
C ARG A 282 -16.54 0.48 -3.76
N ILE A 283 -15.79 1.44 -3.18
CA ILE A 283 -14.44 1.82 -3.64
C ILE A 283 -13.50 0.62 -3.51
N ALA A 284 -13.39 0.00 -2.33
CA ALA A 284 -12.53 -1.16 -2.10
C ALA A 284 -12.84 -2.31 -3.07
N THR A 285 -14.10 -2.58 -3.36
CA THR A 285 -14.52 -3.62 -4.32
C THR A 285 -13.97 -3.36 -5.73
N ARG A 286 -13.78 -2.12 -6.18
CA ARG A 286 -13.28 -1.77 -7.53
C ARG A 286 -11.82 -2.11 -7.74
N VAL A 287 -11.05 -2.24 -6.68
CA VAL A 287 -9.66 -2.74 -6.72
C VAL A 287 -9.57 -4.06 -7.46
N SER A 288 -10.55 -4.96 -7.30
CA SER A 288 -10.63 -6.26 -7.99
C SER A 288 -10.54 -6.14 -9.52
N LEU A 289 -11.11 -5.07 -10.10
CA LEU A 289 -11.08 -4.83 -11.54
C LEU A 289 -9.65 -4.55 -12.03
N ALA A 290 -8.89 -3.72 -11.30
CA ALA A 290 -7.50 -3.43 -11.63
C ALA A 290 -6.62 -4.68 -11.53
N ILE A 291 -6.82 -5.51 -10.50
CA ILE A 291 -6.12 -6.79 -10.38
C ILE A 291 -6.39 -7.67 -11.60
N GLY A 292 -7.63 -7.73 -12.07
CA GLY A 292 -8.00 -8.46 -13.28
C GLY A 292 -7.34 -7.89 -14.55
N ILE A 293 -7.26 -6.56 -14.67
CA ILE A 293 -6.63 -5.85 -15.79
C ILE A 293 -5.15 -6.22 -15.91
N VAL A 294 -4.39 -6.23 -14.82
CA VAL A 294 -2.96 -6.58 -14.86
C VAL A 294 -2.69 -8.08 -14.92
N GLY A 295 -3.73 -8.93 -14.88
CA GLY A 295 -3.62 -10.38 -15.06
C GLY A 295 -3.77 -11.23 -13.81
N GLY A 296 -4.19 -10.64 -12.69
CA GLY A 296 -4.60 -11.37 -11.49
C GLY A 296 -5.89 -12.16 -11.73
N ARG A 297 -6.03 -13.32 -11.09
CA ARG A 297 -7.18 -14.23 -11.28
C ARG A 297 -7.93 -14.57 -10.00
N GLY A 298 -7.49 -14.05 -8.83
CA GLY A 298 -8.10 -14.38 -7.55
C GLY A 298 -8.10 -15.89 -7.29
N THR A 299 -6.96 -16.54 -7.43
CA THR A 299 -6.83 -18.00 -7.25
C THR A 299 -7.05 -18.40 -5.79
N ASN A 300 -7.45 -19.64 -5.55
CA ASN A 300 -7.80 -20.14 -4.21
C ASN A 300 -6.68 -19.93 -3.16
N GLY A 301 -5.43 -19.98 -3.57
CA GLY A 301 -4.26 -19.77 -2.71
C GLY A 301 -3.88 -18.29 -2.50
N SER A 302 -4.64 -17.34 -3.04
CA SER A 302 -4.36 -15.90 -2.92
C SER A 302 -5.09 -15.26 -1.74
N GLY A 303 -4.46 -14.27 -1.09
CA GLY A 303 -5.05 -13.42 -0.05
C GLY A 303 -5.15 -11.98 -0.55
N ASP A 304 -6.28 -11.63 -1.16
CA ASP A 304 -6.47 -10.35 -1.84
C ASP A 304 -7.44 -9.50 -1.03
N ILE A 305 -6.90 -8.62 -0.17
CA ILE A 305 -7.69 -7.85 0.81
C ILE A 305 -7.42 -6.36 0.63
N PHE A 306 -8.48 -5.58 0.60
CA PHE A 306 -8.45 -4.14 0.30
C PHE A 306 -9.15 -3.35 1.37
N ILE A 307 -8.63 -2.17 1.69
CA ILE A 307 -9.24 -1.22 2.61
C ILE A 307 -9.30 0.15 1.95
N ALA A 308 -10.43 0.84 2.11
CA ALA A 308 -10.62 2.20 1.65
C ALA A 308 -11.02 3.11 2.81
N PHE A 309 -10.50 4.34 2.81
CA PHE A 309 -10.88 5.35 3.81
C PHE A 309 -11.01 6.75 3.18
N SER A 310 -11.78 7.62 3.86
CA SER A 310 -11.95 9.01 3.47
C SER A 310 -11.44 9.95 4.56
N THR A 311 -10.59 10.92 4.17
CA THR A 311 -10.13 12.00 5.06
C THR A 311 -11.13 13.15 5.19
N ALA A 312 -12.25 13.13 4.47
CA ALA A 312 -13.37 14.04 4.65
C ALA A 312 -14.05 13.81 6.03
N ASN A 313 -15.00 14.68 6.36
CA ASN A 313 -15.78 14.58 7.61
C ASN A 313 -14.92 14.46 8.89
N PRO A 314 -14.03 15.42 9.18
CA PRO A 314 -13.08 15.31 10.30
C PRO A 314 -13.76 15.31 11.69
N THR A 315 -15.03 15.68 11.76
CA THR A 315 -15.83 15.72 12.99
C THR A 315 -16.76 14.52 13.13
N ALA A 316 -16.74 13.56 12.21
CA ALA A 316 -17.66 12.43 12.20
C ALA A 316 -17.57 11.56 13.47
N PHE A 317 -16.43 11.55 14.15
CA PHE A 317 -16.16 10.74 15.34
C PHE A 317 -16.44 11.49 16.67
N LEU A 318 -17.06 12.66 16.64
CA LEU A 318 -17.43 13.35 17.89
C LEU A 318 -18.46 12.51 18.66
N ARG A 319 -18.18 12.26 19.96
CA ARG A 319 -18.99 11.36 20.81
C ARG A 319 -20.05 12.08 21.61
N GLU A 320 -19.98 13.40 21.72
CA GLU A 320 -20.75 14.17 22.70
C GLU A 320 -21.91 14.97 22.08
N ASP A 321 -22.03 15.02 20.76
CA ASP A 321 -23.07 15.81 20.07
C ASP A 321 -23.42 15.25 18.69
N PHE A 322 -24.50 15.72 18.12
CA PHE A 322 -24.90 15.45 16.74
C PHE A 322 -23.91 16.06 15.77
N THR A 323 -23.48 15.26 14.79
CA THR A 323 -22.58 15.71 13.73
C THR A 323 -23.32 15.91 12.43
N LYS A 324 -22.92 16.95 11.66
CA LYS A 324 -23.32 17.12 10.26
C LYS A 324 -22.27 16.49 9.38
N LEU A 325 -22.68 15.67 8.43
CA LEU A 325 -21.82 14.98 7.51
C LEU A 325 -22.09 15.46 6.09
N ASP A 326 -21.01 15.64 5.33
CA ASP A 326 -21.09 15.76 3.89
C ASP A 326 -21.09 14.37 3.26
N GLU A 327 -21.95 14.16 2.27
CA GLU A 327 -22.03 12.93 1.50
C GLU A 327 -22.05 13.22 0.01
N LEU A 328 -21.22 12.52 -0.75
CA LEU A 328 -21.29 12.52 -2.20
C LEU A 328 -22.48 11.66 -2.65
N PRO A 329 -23.45 12.21 -3.42
CA PRO A 329 -24.54 11.41 -3.97
C PRO A 329 -24.04 10.21 -4.78
N ASN A 330 -24.71 9.06 -4.62
CA ASN A 330 -24.30 7.81 -5.31
C ASN A 330 -24.23 7.95 -6.84
N ASP A 331 -25.08 8.78 -7.44
CA ASP A 331 -25.08 9.01 -8.90
C ASP A 331 -23.85 9.79 -9.41
N LEU A 332 -23.05 10.36 -8.50
CA LEU A 332 -21.81 11.07 -8.81
C LEU A 332 -20.54 10.27 -8.50
N ILE A 333 -20.65 9.02 -8.03
CA ILE A 333 -19.51 8.24 -7.54
C ILE A 333 -18.65 7.60 -8.65
N ASN A 334 -19.17 7.44 -9.87
CA ASN A 334 -18.50 6.71 -10.95
C ASN A 334 -17.08 7.20 -11.26
N PRO A 335 -16.78 8.52 -11.29
CA PRO A 335 -15.40 8.98 -11.49
C PRO A 335 -14.41 8.51 -10.42
N LEU A 336 -14.87 8.31 -9.17
CA LEU A 336 -14.05 7.76 -8.08
C LEU A 336 -13.80 6.26 -8.27
N PHE A 337 -14.74 5.50 -8.79
CA PHE A 337 -14.57 4.10 -9.16
C PHE A 337 -13.52 3.94 -10.25
N GLU A 338 -13.62 4.72 -11.31
CA GLU A 338 -12.66 4.75 -12.41
C GLU A 338 -11.25 5.14 -11.92
N ALA A 339 -11.15 6.22 -11.16
CA ALA A 339 -9.90 6.67 -10.54
C ALA A 339 -9.25 5.58 -9.66
N THR A 340 -10.06 4.80 -8.92
CA THR A 340 -9.58 3.70 -8.10
C THR A 340 -8.96 2.60 -8.96
N VAL A 341 -9.61 2.21 -10.06
CA VAL A 341 -9.09 1.19 -10.98
C VAL A 341 -7.78 1.66 -11.62
N GLN A 342 -7.77 2.87 -12.20
CA GLN A 342 -6.61 3.45 -12.87
C GLN A 342 -5.40 3.62 -11.95
N ALA A 343 -5.62 4.13 -10.72
CA ALA A 343 -4.54 4.31 -9.75
C ALA A 343 -4.01 2.96 -9.24
N THR A 344 -4.88 1.96 -9.08
CA THR A 344 -4.46 0.62 -8.63
C THR A 344 -3.66 -0.09 -9.72
N GLU A 345 -4.07 -0.03 -10.98
CA GLU A 345 -3.31 -0.59 -12.11
C GLU A 345 -1.89 -0.01 -12.14
N GLU A 346 -1.76 1.33 -12.14
CA GLU A 346 -0.45 1.99 -12.18
C GLU A 346 0.40 1.68 -10.93
N ALA A 347 -0.20 1.58 -9.75
CA ALA A 347 0.51 1.26 -8.52
C ALA A 347 1.06 -0.19 -8.49
N ILE A 348 0.46 -1.12 -9.22
CA ILE A 348 0.93 -2.50 -9.33
C ILE A 348 2.10 -2.61 -10.31
N ILE A 349 2.08 -1.87 -11.41
CA ILE A 349 3.08 -1.89 -12.49
C ILE A 349 4.35 -1.11 -12.09
#